data_ca1346a69ea5c3cab208598ae26d593e
#
_entry.id   ca1346a69ea5c3cab208598ae26d593e
#
_cell.length_a   1.000
_cell.length_b   1.000
_cell.length_c   1.000
_cell.angle_alpha   90.00
_cell.angle_beta   90.00
_cell.angle_gamma   90.00
#
_symmetry.space_group_name_H-M   'P 1'
#
loop_
_entity.id
_entity.type
_entity.pdbx_description
1 polymer ?
#
loop_
_entity_poly.entity_id
_entity_poly.type
_entity_poly.pdbx_seq_one_letter_code
_entity_poly.pdbx_strand_id
1 'polypeptide(L)'
;MKGSFLISSNSSEIDRNIFANKSSLILQWLLVIGIEKEQFSIREVAKECNLSLGLAQRVFKMLTLKGYVHVEGLRTSKKFRLKKPEALLKTWLDNYNIVEKCKMWTYRSAFQNKEQIFQTLIKNNLEKKVILALHSAAEAYGYKNTNLNTIELYILQSDLRLKIEEKLLLEPQEKGYDILLIEPYYKSILNSFSQSCKLSTKINLLCSPILLTYLDLHNFPLRGKEQAEFMAERIEKLKKIYKKTR
;
A
#
# COMPACT_ATOMS: atom_id res chain seq x y z
N MET A 1 51.86 9.28 -28.00
CA MET A 1 50.47 8.81 -28.07
C MET A 1 49.89 8.81 -26.66
N LYS A 2 48.94 9.70 -26.36
CA LYS A 2 48.22 9.71 -25.07
C LYS A 2 46.94 8.91 -25.24
N GLY A 3 46.85 7.77 -24.59
CA GLY A 3 45.63 6.95 -24.57
C GLY A 3 44.61 7.57 -23.63
N SER A 4 43.45 7.98 -24.16
CA SER A 4 42.30 8.39 -23.37
C SER A 4 41.54 7.13 -22.96
N PHE A 5 41.52 6.82 -21.67
CA PHE A 5 40.62 5.81 -21.11
C PHE A 5 39.19 6.38 -21.03
N LEU A 6 38.32 5.94 -21.89
CA LEU A 6 36.88 6.11 -21.76
C LEU A 6 36.38 5.17 -20.64
N ILE A 7 36.18 5.74 -19.44
CA ILE A 7 35.44 5.05 -18.40
C ILE A 7 33.97 5.08 -18.81
N SER A 8 33.50 4.05 -19.47
CA SER A 8 32.09 3.77 -19.67
C SER A 8 31.50 3.43 -18.29
N SER A 9 30.95 4.40 -17.60
CA SER A 9 30.11 4.14 -16.43
C SER A 9 28.84 3.48 -16.93
N ASN A 10 28.72 2.17 -16.74
CA ASN A 10 27.46 1.44 -16.94
C ASN A 10 26.39 2.07 -16.04
N SER A 11 25.61 2.99 -16.59
CA SER A 11 24.43 3.60 -15.95
C SER A 11 23.27 2.61 -15.74
N SER A 12 23.42 1.36 -16.17
CA SER A 12 22.39 0.30 -16.11
C SER A 12 22.13 -0.29 -14.71
N GLU A 13 22.96 -0.01 -13.69
CA GLU A 13 22.70 -0.46 -12.32
C GLU A 13 21.82 0.50 -11.48
N ILE A 14 21.51 1.68 -11.99
CA ILE A 14 20.94 2.77 -11.17
C ILE A 14 19.41 2.75 -11.18
N ASP A 15 18.77 2.05 -12.09
CA ASP A 15 17.30 2.12 -12.28
C ASP A 15 16.55 0.94 -11.63
N ARG A 16 16.96 0.53 -10.44
CA ARG A 16 16.18 -0.46 -9.69
C ARG A 16 14.94 0.20 -9.13
N ASN A 17 13.80 -0.37 -9.47
CA ASN A 17 12.47 0.11 -9.09
C ASN A 17 12.31 0.17 -7.56
N ILE A 18 12.41 1.39 -6.99
CA ILE A 18 12.18 1.62 -5.55
C ILE A 18 10.73 1.35 -5.14
N PHE A 19 9.81 1.28 -6.10
CA PHE A 19 8.39 0.96 -5.91
C PHE A 19 8.10 -0.55 -5.94
N ALA A 20 9.14 -1.41 -6.02
CA ALA A 20 8.95 -2.86 -5.93
C ALA A 20 8.48 -3.28 -4.53
N ASN A 21 7.76 -4.42 -4.45
CA ASN A 21 7.08 -4.91 -3.25
C ASN A 21 7.87 -4.75 -1.93
N LYS A 22 9.12 -5.25 -1.86
CA LYS A 22 9.94 -5.10 -0.63
C LYS A 22 10.49 -3.68 -0.43
N SER A 23 10.86 -3.00 -1.50
CA SER A 23 11.40 -1.63 -1.43
C SER A 23 10.33 -0.63 -0.98
N SER A 24 9.08 -0.87 -1.34
CA SER A 24 7.95 -0.01 -0.98
C SER A 24 7.68 0.05 0.53
N LEU A 25 8.16 -0.91 1.32
CA LEU A 25 8.13 -0.84 2.79
C LEU A 25 8.84 0.42 3.31
N ILE A 26 9.95 0.80 2.69
CA ILE A 26 10.70 2.02 3.05
C ILE A 26 9.89 3.26 2.68
N LEU A 27 9.22 3.27 1.53
CA LEU A 27 8.36 4.38 1.11
C LEU A 27 7.17 4.54 2.05
N GLN A 28 6.52 3.43 2.39
CA GLN A 28 5.43 3.38 3.38
C GLN A 28 5.92 3.93 4.73
N TRP A 29 7.07 3.46 5.21
CA TRP A 29 7.66 3.94 6.45
C TRP A 29 7.97 5.44 6.41
N LEU A 30 8.60 5.93 5.33
CA LEU A 30 8.97 7.33 5.17
C LEU A 30 7.75 8.25 5.19
N LEU A 31 6.68 7.89 4.48
CA LEU A 31 5.49 8.73 4.35
C LEU A 31 4.55 8.65 5.55
N VAL A 32 4.65 7.61 6.39
CA VAL A 32 3.76 7.43 7.57
C VAL A 32 4.48 7.73 8.87
N ILE A 33 5.75 7.30 9.01
CA ILE A 33 6.54 7.41 10.25
C ILE A 33 7.66 8.45 10.06
N GLY A 34 8.43 8.31 9.00
CA GLY A 34 9.59 9.17 8.72
C GLY A 34 9.24 10.65 8.53
N ILE A 35 8.01 10.94 8.09
CA ILE A 35 7.51 12.32 7.95
C ILE A 35 7.40 13.04 9.29
N GLU A 36 7.23 12.33 10.40
CA GLU A 36 7.16 12.89 11.76
C GLU A 36 8.54 13.05 12.42
N LYS A 37 9.56 12.44 11.85
CA LYS A 37 10.91 12.45 12.43
C LYS A 37 11.74 13.59 11.84
N GLU A 38 12.47 14.29 12.69
CA GLU A 38 13.46 15.28 12.22
C GLU A 38 14.60 14.60 11.48
N GLN A 39 15.09 13.49 12.04
CA GLN A 39 16.17 12.70 11.47
C GLN A 39 16.01 11.22 11.80
N PHE A 40 16.52 10.37 10.94
CA PHE A 40 16.57 8.91 11.15
C PHE A 40 17.81 8.30 10.46
N SER A 41 18.13 7.06 10.80
CA SER A 41 19.24 6.31 10.19
C SER A 41 18.73 5.19 9.29
N ILE A 42 19.52 4.77 8.30
CA ILE A 42 19.19 3.61 7.45
C ILE A 42 19.03 2.33 8.28
N ARG A 43 19.83 2.16 9.35
CA ARG A 43 19.75 0.99 10.24
C ARG A 43 18.43 0.93 10.98
N GLU A 44 17.94 2.05 11.46
CA GLU A 44 16.62 2.18 12.08
C GLU A 44 15.52 1.77 11.12
N VAL A 45 15.49 2.35 9.91
CA VAL A 45 14.49 2.04 8.90
C VAL A 45 14.55 0.57 8.47
N ALA A 46 15.76 0.03 8.25
CA ALA A 46 15.95 -1.37 7.89
C ALA A 46 15.40 -2.31 8.99
N LYS A 47 15.64 -1.98 10.26
CA LYS A 47 15.13 -2.74 11.41
C LYS A 47 13.61 -2.67 11.50
N GLU A 48 13.02 -1.46 11.45
CA GLU A 48 11.57 -1.26 11.57
C GLU A 48 10.79 -1.86 10.39
N CYS A 49 11.38 -1.85 9.18
CA CYS A 49 10.80 -2.48 8.00
C CYS A 49 11.13 -3.98 7.87
N ASN A 50 11.89 -4.55 8.77
CA ASN A 50 12.41 -5.93 8.69
C ASN A 50 13.08 -6.24 7.34
N LEU A 51 14.01 -5.35 6.92
CA LEU A 51 14.73 -5.44 5.66
C LEU A 51 16.23 -5.60 5.89
N SER A 52 16.94 -6.18 4.90
CA SER A 52 18.39 -6.19 4.92
C SER A 52 18.96 -4.77 4.78
N LEU A 53 20.05 -4.48 5.50
CA LEU A 53 20.72 -3.18 5.41
C LEU A 53 21.13 -2.85 3.97
N GLY A 54 21.58 -3.85 3.20
CA GLY A 54 21.97 -3.67 1.80
C GLY A 54 20.80 -3.25 0.90
N LEU A 55 19.60 -3.76 1.12
CA LEU A 55 18.39 -3.30 0.39
C LEU A 55 18.08 -1.86 0.78
N ALA A 56 18.05 -1.56 2.08
CA ALA A 56 17.79 -0.22 2.57
C ALA A 56 18.80 0.80 2.02
N GLN A 57 20.10 0.48 2.03
CA GLN A 57 21.15 1.35 1.45
C GLN A 57 20.90 1.65 -0.04
N ARG A 58 20.54 0.64 -0.83
CA ARG A 58 20.23 0.83 -2.26
C ARG A 58 19.04 1.75 -2.48
N VAL A 59 17.96 1.54 -1.72
CA VAL A 59 16.76 2.39 -1.81
C VAL A 59 17.09 3.82 -1.39
N PHE A 60 17.80 4.01 -0.27
CA PHE A 60 18.21 5.36 0.19
C PHE A 60 19.15 6.06 -0.78
N LYS A 61 20.05 5.34 -1.45
CA LYS A 61 20.89 5.91 -2.53
C LYS A 61 20.02 6.53 -3.62
N MET A 62 18.99 5.80 -4.07
CA MET A 62 18.04 6.28 -5.10
C MET A 62 17.19 7.46 -4.60
N LEU A 63 16.67 7.39 -3.37
CA LEU A 63 15.88 8.46 -2.77
C LEU A 63 16.69 9.76 -2.63
N THR A 64 17.97 9.65 -2.29
CA THR A 64 18.90 10.80 -2.20
C THR A 64 19.19 11.37 -3.59
N LEU A 65 19.50 10.53 -4.57
CA LEU A 65 19.75 10.96 -5.97
C LEU A 65 18.54 11.69 -6.57
N LYS A 66 17.32 11.21 -6.30
CA LYS A 66 16.08 11.85 -6.74
C LYS A 66 15.67 13.05 -5.86
N GLY A 67 16.43 13.35 -4.81
CA GLY A 67 16.19 14.51 -3.93
C GLY A 67 14.97 14.38 -3.01
N TYR A 68 14.44 13.16 -2.79
CA TYR A 68 13.32 12.93 -1.87
C TYR A 68 13.77 12.98 -0.40
N VAL A 69 15.01 12.57 -0.13
CA VAL A 69 15.61 12.63 1.20
C VAL A 69 16.88 13.46 1.19
N HIS A 70 17.12 14.17 2.27
CA HIS A 70 18.36 14.87 2.55
C HIS A 70 19.24 14.02 3.46
N VAL A 71 20.55 14.07 3.28
CA VAL A 71 21.53 13.32 4.07
C VAL A 71 22.52 14.29 4.69
N GLU A 72 22.77 14.13 5.98
CA GLU A 72 23.75 14.88 6.76
C GLU A 72 24.74 13.92 7.43
N GLY A 73 25.97 14.38 7.68
CA GLY A 73 27.04 13.60 8.30
C GLY A 73 27.80 12.72 7.33
N LEU A 74 28.86 12.09 7.87
CA LEU A 74 29.81 11.30 7.09
C LEU A 74 29.84 9.84 7.54
N ARG A 75 30.14 8.93 6.60
CA ARG A 75 30.33 7.49 6.85
C ARG A 75 29.17 6.87 7.65
N THR A 76 29.46 6.36 8.85
CA THR A 76 28.52 5.64 9.72
C THR A 76 27.59 6.57 10.51
N SER A 77 27.91 7.87 10.63
CA SER A 77 27.10 8.88 11.33
C SER A 77 26.02 9.54 10.46
N LYS A 78 25.84 9.06 9.22
CA LYS A 78 24.83 9.62 8.31
C LYS A 78 23.43 9.56 8.90
N LYS A 79 22.76 10.73 8.91
CA LYS A 79 21.36 10.91 9.23
C LYS A 79 20.60 11.36 7.99
N PHE A 80 19.35 10.98 7.92
CA PHE A 80 18.47 11.25 6.79
C PHE A 80 17.22 11.98 7.27
N ARG A 81 16.66 12.83 6.41
CA ARG A 81 15.39 13.52 6.64
C ARG A 81 14.58 13.48 5.36
N LEU A 82 13.29 13.20 5.46
CA LEU A 82 12.36 13.29 4.33
C LEU A 82 12.18 14.76 3.93
N LYS A 83 12.47 15.09 2.67
CA LYS A 83 12.49 16.48 2.17
C LYS A 83 11.28 16.79 1.30
N LYS A 84 10.90 15.87 0.41
CA LYS A 84 9.83 16.07 -0.58
C LYS A 84 8.79 14.95 -0.51
N PRO A 85 7.97 14.88 0.56
CA PRO A 85 7.00 13.80 0.74
C PRO A 85 5.94 13.76 -0.34
N GLU A 86 5.38 14.90 -0.75
CA GLU A 86 4.37 14.99 -1.80
C GLU A 86 4.91 14.53 -3.16
N ALA A 87 6.12 14.98 -3.54
CA ALA A 87 6.75 14.55 -4.78
C ALA A 87 7.03 13.04 -4.79
N LEU A 88 7.44 12.47 -3.64
CA LEU A 88 7.63 11.03 -3.50
C LEU A 88 6.31 10.28 -3.66
N LEU A 89 5.23 10.73 -3.02
CA LEU A 89 3.90 10.14 -3.14
C LEU A 89 3.38 10.23 -4.58
N LYS A 90 3.49 11.40 -5.22
CA LYS A 90 3.09 11.60 -6.62
C LYS A 90 3.83 10.63 -7.56
N THR A 91 5.16 10.52 -7.41
CA THR A 91 5.93 9.57 -8.22
C THR A 91 5.52 8.12 -7.94
N TRP A 92 5.12 7.79 -6.70
CA TRP A 92 4.60 6.46 -6.40
C TRP A 92 3.27 6.19 -7.10
N LEU A 93 2.34 7.15 -7.09
CA LEU A 93 1.08 7.08 -7.83
C LEU A 93 1.28 6.90 -9.34
N ASP A 94 2.27 7.61 -9.91
CA ASP A 94 2.60 7.51 -11.35
C ASP A 94 3.20 6.13 -11.72
N ASN A 95 3.79 5.40 -10.75
CA ASN A 95 4.43 4.10 -10.95
C ASN A 95 3.59 2.90 -10.45
N TYR A 96 2.41 3.16 -9.91
CA TYR A 96 1.55 2.11 -9.38
C TYR A 96 0.09 2.30 -9.80
N ASN A 97 -0.44 1.27 -10.43
CA ASN A 97 -1.84 1.15 -10.74
C ASN A 97 -2.32 -0.23 -10.27
N ILE A 98 -3.27 -0.27 -9.37
CA ILE A 98 -3.79 -1.50 -8.78
C ILE A 98 -4.38 -2.44 -9.84
N VAL A 99 -5.06 -1.88 -10.85
CA VAL A 99 -5.70 -2.67 -11.93
C VAL A 99 -4.66 -3.40 -12.78
N GLU A 100 -3.49 -2.78 -13.00
CA GLU A 100 -2.40 -3.37 -13.80
C GLU A 100 -1.50 -4.31 -12.99
N LYS A 101 -1.35 -4.05 -11.68
CA LYS A 101 -0.38 -4.76 -10.83
C LYS A 101 -0.97 -5.91 -10.02
N CYS A 102 -2.27 -5.91 -9.79
CA CYS A 102 -2.97 -6.92 -8.98
C CYS A 102 -3.81 -7.84 -9.86
N LYS A 103 -4.00 -9.09 -9.43
CA LYS A 103 -5.03 -9.94 -10.03
C LYS A 103 -6.34 -9.72 -9.30
N MET A 104 -7.43 -9.62 -10.04
CA MET A 104 -8.75 -9.32 -9.51
C MET A 104 -9.77 -10.30 -10.04
N TRP A 105 -10.71 -10.70 -9.17
CA TRP A 105 -11.83 -11.55 -9.51
C TRP A 105 -13.11 -10.97 -8.94
N THR A 106 -14.09 -10.81 -9.80
CA THR A 106 -15.39 -10.20 -9.52
C THR A 106 -16.47 -11.25 -9.36
N TYR A 107 -17.29 -11.09 -8.32
CA TYR A 107 -18.32 -12.05 -7.98
C TYR A 107 -19.62 -11.39 -7.59
N ARG A 108 -20.71 -12.12 -7.88
CA ARG A 108 -22.00 -11.95 -7.21
C ARG A 108 -22.03 -12.83 -5.97
N SER A 109 -22.68 -12.36 -4.92
CA SER A 109 -22.89 -13.10 -3.68
C SER A 109 -24.36 -13.48 -3.50
N ALA A 110 -24.61 -14.69 -3.01
CA ALA A 110 -25.96 -15.11 -2.61
C ALA A 110 -26.42 -14.45 -1.29
N PHE A 111 -25.54 -13.83 -0.53
CA PHE A 111 -25.86 -13.17 0.74
C PHE A 111 -26.50 -11.79 0.50
N GLN A 112 -27.53 -11.47 1.30
CA GLN A 112 -28.30 -10.24 1.13
C GLN A 112 -27.60 -9.00 1.70
N ASN A 113 -26.68 -9.16 2.65
CA ASN A 113 -26.01 -8.04 3.30
C ASN A 113 -24.56 -8.36 3.71
N LYS A 114 -23.77 -7.32 3.92
CA LYS A 114 -22.35 -7.42 4.30
C LYS A 114 -22.13 -8.15 5.62
N GLU A 115 -23.03 -7.99 6.57
CA GLU A 115 -22.89 -8.60 7.90
C GLU A 115 -22.90 -10.13 7.81
N GLN A 116 -23.79 -10.72 7.01
CA GLN A 116 -23.83 -12.17 6.77
C GLN A 116 -22.51 -12.67 6.15
N ILE A 117 -21.94 -11.91 5.22
CA ILE A 117 -20.66 -12.24 4.58
C ILE A 117 -19.54 -12.25 5.64
N PHE A 118 -19.45 -11.20 6.46
CA PHE A 118 -18.43 -11.11 7.51
C PHE A 118 -18.59 -12.18 8.60
N GLN A 119 -19.83 -12.47 9.01
CA GLN A 119 -20.12 -13.56 9.95
C GLN A 119 -19.70 -14.92 9.38
N THR A 120 -19.95 -15.15 8.07
CA THR A 120 -19.54 -16.38 7.39
C THR A 120 -18.01 -16.50 7.31
N LEU A 121 -17.27 -15.41 7.07
CA LEU A 121 -15.82 -15.39 7.14
C LEU A 121 -15.31 -15.78 8.54
N ILE A 122 -15.91 -15.21 9.60
CA ILE A 122 -15.55 -15.52 10.99
C ILE A 122 -15.86 -16.99 11.31
N LYS A 123 -17.06 -17.48 11.00
CA LYS A 123 -17.47 -18.87 11.23
C LYS A 123 -16.52 -19.88 10.60
N ASN A 124 -15.89 -19.52 9.48
CA ASN A 124 -14.97 -20.39 8.75
C ASN A 124 -13.50 -20.10 9.05
N ASN A 125 -13.18 -19.29 10.06
CA ASN A 125 -11.81 -18.87 10.45
C ASN A 125 -11.03 -18.24 9.28
N LEU A 126 -11.72 -17.42 8.48
CA LEU A 126 -11.15 -16.71 7.32
C LEU A 126 -10.86 -15.23 7.63
N GLU A 127 -11.38 -14.68 8.74
CA GLU A 127 -11.28 -13.27 9.11
C GLU A 127 -9.84 -12.76 9.26
N LYS A 128 -8.91 -13.65 9.64
CA LYS A 128 -7.47 -13.34 9.75
C LYS A 128 -6.69 -13.57 8.47
N LYS A 129 -7.34 -14.15 7.45
CA LYS A 129 -6.72 -14.53 6.17
C LYS A 129 -7.06 -13.57 5.05
N VAL A 130 -8.04 -12.71 5.25
CA VAL A 130 -8.46 -11.66 4.34
C VAL A 130 -8.16 -10.29 4.93
N ILE A 131 -7.98 -9.29 4.07
CA ILE A 131 -7.73 -7.91 4.49
C ILE A 131 -8.68 -7.02 3.68
N LEU A 132 -9.44 -6.16 4.35
CA LEU A 132 -10.29 -5.18 3.68
C LEU A 132 -9.45 -4.26 2.80
N ALA A 133 -9.93 -4.03 1.58
CA ALA A 133 -9.26 -3.26 0.55
C ALA A 133 -10.14 -2.10 0.06
N LEU A 134 -9.59 -1.19 -0.70
CA LEU A 134 -10.30 -0.15 -1.45
C LEU A 134 -11.41 0.55 -0.63
N HIS A 135 -12.64 0.57 -1.16
CA HIS A 135 -13.80 1.21 -0.50
C HIS A 135 -14.16 0.56 0.82
N SER A 136 -14.01 -0.77 0.95
CA SER A 136 -14.28 -1.48 2.19
C SER A 136 -13.29 -1.11 3.30
N ALA A 137 -12.02 -0.89 2.96
CA ALA A 137 -11.03 -0.37 3.91
C ALA A 137 -11.33 1.09 4.29
N ALA A 138 -11.67 1.93 3.31
CA ALA A 138 -12.06 3.32 3.57
C ALA A 138 -13.30 3.40 4.47
N GLU A 139 -14.30 2.56 4.26
CA GLU A 139 -15.50 2.45 5.09
C GLU A 139 -15.14 2.03 6.53
N ALA A 140 -14.28 1.04 6.70
CA ALA A 140 -13.84 0.56 8.01
C ALA A 140 -13.05 1.61 8.81
N TYR A 141 -12.38 2.53 8.14
CA TYR A 141 -11.73 3.69 8.76
C TYR A 141 -12.70 4.86 9.03
N GLY A 142 -13.98 4.76 8.63
CA GLY A 142 -14.97 5.84 8.78
C GLY A 142 -14.91 6.93 7.71
N TYR A 143 -14.26 6.66 6.58
CA TYR A 143 -14.08 7.63 5.48
C TYR A 143 -14.79 7.22 4.19
N LYS A 144 -15.96 6.62 4.29
CA LYS A 144 -16.77 6.28 3.11
C LYS A 144 -17.37 7.55 2.47
N ASN A 145 -17.17 7.70 1.17
CA ASN A 145 -17.74 8.79 0.34
C ASN A 145 -18.48 8.26 -0.90
N THR A 146 -18.91 7.01 -0.87
CA THR A 146 -19.64 6.39 -1.99
C THR A 146 -20.84 5.61 -1.48
N ASN A 147 -21.85 5.45 -2.32
CA ASN A 147 -23.03 4.62 -2.04
C ASN A 147 -22.82 3.15 -2.48
N LEU A 148 -21.59 2.76 -2.80
CA LEU A 148 -21.27 1.40 -3.20
C LEU A 148 -21.53 0.45 -2.02
N ASN A 149 -22.26 -0.62 -2.30
CA ASN A 149 -22.53 -1.68 -1.33
C ASN A 149 -21.71 -2.94 -1.66
N THR A 150 -20.47 -2.74 -2.05
CA THR A 150 -19.51 -3.79 -2.44
C THR A 150 -18.58 -4.14 -1.28
N ILE A 151 -17.96 -5.31 -1.36
CA ILE A 151 -16.91 -5.75 -0.44
C ILE A 151 -15.66 -6.06 -1.25
N GLU A 152 -14.56 -5.40 -0.92
CA GLU A 152 -13.26 -5.63 -1.53
C GLU A 152 -12.31 -6.27 -0.51
N LEU A 153 -11.73 -7.42 -0.86
CA LEU A 153 -10.87 -8.21 0.01
C LEU A 153 -9.55 -8.55 -0.67
N TYR A 154 -8.44 -8.24 -0.03
CA TYR A 154 -7.16 -8.83 -0.35
C TYR A 154 -7.05 -10.27 0.16
N ILE A 155 -6.52 -11.14 -0.70
CA ILE A 155 -6.14 -12.51 -0.39
C ILE A 155 -4.62 -12.66 -0.61
N LEU A 156 -3.88 -12.99 0.45
CA LEU A 156 -2.42 -13.08 0.36
C LEU A 156 -1.93 -14.40 -0.24
N GLN A 157 -2.76 -15.43 -0.20
CA GLN A 157 -2.49 -16.78 -0.71
C GLN A 157 -3.51 -17.13 -1.78
N SER A 158 -3.04 -17.54 -2.95
CA SER A 158 -3.90 -17.76 -4.13
C SER A 158 -4.90 -18.92 -3.96
N ASP A 159 -4.53 -19.95 -3.18
CA ASP A 159 -5.37 -21.10 -2.84
C ASP A 159 -6.58 -20.74 -1.96
N LEU A 160 -6.45 -19.64 -1.21
CA LEU A 160 -7.54 -19.11 -0.39
C LEU A 160 -8.76 -18.68 -1.21
N ARG A 161 -8.57 -18.30 -2.46
CA ARG A 161 -9.63 -17.87 -3.37
C ARG A 161 -10.73 -18.92 -3.48
N LEU A 162 -10.39 -20.15 -3.85
CA LEU A 162 -11.35 -21.24 -4.04
C LEU A 162 -12.13 -21.53 -2.75
N LYS A 163 -11.46 -21.48 -1.62
CA LYS A 163 -12.11 -21.66 -0.32
C LYS A 163 -13.11 -20.56 0.00
N ILE A 164 -12.79 -19.31 -0.33
CA ILE A 164 -13.70 -18.16 -0.14
C ILE A 164 -14.89 -18.27 -1.09
N GLU A 165 -14.64 -18.62 -2.35
CA GLU A 165 -15.70 -18.85 -3.35
C GLU A 165 -16.73 -19.87 -2.85
N GLU A 166 -16.26 -21.02 -2.36
CA GLU A 166 -17.14 -22.06 -1.80
C GLU A 166 -17.92 -21.57 -0.57
N LYS A 167 -17.22 -20.99 0.42
CA LYS A 167 -17.85 -20.64 1.70
C LYS A 167 -18.78 -19.44 1.62
N LEU A 168 -18.53 -18.52 0.70
CA LEU A 168 -19.36 -17.35 0.47
C LEU A 168 -20.35 -17.55 -0.69
N LEU A 169 -20.43 -18.73 -1.28
CA LEU A 169 -21.32 -19.07 -2.41
C LEU A 169 -21.19 -18.03 -3.53
N LEU A 170 -19.94 -17.79 -3.97
CA LEU A 170 -19.63 -16.77 -4.94
C LEU A 170 -19.80 -17.28 -6.36
N GLU A 171 -20.50 -16.52 -7.19
CA GLU A 171 -20.62 -16.75 -8.63
C GLU A 171 -19.80 -15.72 -9.41
N PRO A 172 -18.91 -16.15 -10.34
CA PRO A 172 -18.16 -15.23 -11.16
C PRO A 172 -19.07 -14.27 -11.94
N GLN A 173 -18.67 -12.98 -11.98
CA GLN A 173 -19.45 -11.92 -12.62
C GLN A 173 -18.58 -11.09 -13.55
N GLU A 174 -19.00 -10.91 -14.81
CA GLU A 174 -18.24 -10.13 -15.79
C GLU A 174 -18.45 -8.60 -15.64
N LYS A 175 -19.65 -8.19 -15.25
CA LYS A 175 -20.03 -6.77 -15.14
C LYS A 175 -20.57 -6.44 -13.75
N GLY A 176 -19.91 -5.49 -13.10
CA GLY A 176 -20.21 -5.15 -11.71
C GLY A 176 -19.75 -6.26 -10.76
N TYR A 177 -19.94 -6.07 -9.46
CA TYR A 177 -19.66 -7.09 -8.44
C TYR A 177 -20.29 -6.71 -7.10
N ASP A 178 -20.60 -7.73 -6.31
CA ASP A 178 -20.88 -7.58 -4.88
C ASP A 178 -19.61 -7.78 -4.07
N ILE A 179 -18.76 -8.73 -4.51
CA ILE A 179 -17.46 -9.03 -3.88
C ILE A 179 -16.36 -9.00 -4.93
N LEU A 180 -15.27 -8.31 -4.58
CA LEU A 180 -14.02 -8.28 -5.33
C LEU A 180 -12.91 -8.94 -4.50
N LEU A 181 -12.36 -10.04 -5.01
CA LEU A 181 -11.16 -10.65 -4.44
C LEU A 181 -9.94 -10.14 -5.20
N ILE A 182 -8.89 -9.78 -4.46
CA ILE A 182 -7.69 -9.16 -5.01
C ILE A 182 -6.44 -9.91 -4.51
N GLU A 183 -5.63 -10.43 -5.42
CA GLU A 183 -4.27 -10.86 -5.09
C GLU A 183 -3.35 -9.64 -5.18
N PRO A 184 -2.81 -9.13 -4.05
CA PRO A 184 -2.13 -7.84 -4.02
C PRO A 184 -0.71 -7.91 -4.56
N TYR A 185 -0.26 -6.84 -5.20
CA TYR A 185 1.14 -6.62 -5.55
C TYR A 185 2.00 -6.34 -4.30
N TYR A 186 1.51 -5.48 -3.38
CA TYR A 186 2.23 -5.06 -2.18
C TYR A 186 1.99 -5.99 -0.97
N LYS A 187 2.20 -7.30 -1.15
CA LYS A 187 2.06 -8.29 -0.07
C LYS A 187 2.90 -7.94 1.17
N SER A 188 4.10 -7.37 0.98
CA SER A 188 4.98 -6.99 2.09
C SER A 188 4.40 -5.86 2.94
N ILE A 189 3.78 -4.85 2.32
CA ILE A 189 3.11 -3.74 3.06
C ILE A 189 1.94 -4.28 3.85
N LEU A 190 1.09 -5.11 3.24
CA LEU A 190 -0.06 -5.70 3.91
C LEU A 190 0.35 -6.56 5.11
N ASN A 191 1.38 -7.39 4.97
CA ASN A 191 1.88 -8.21 6.09
C ASN A 191 2.47 -7.38 7.24
N SER A 192 3.07 -6.23 6.96
CA SER A 192 3.80 -5.44 7.96
C SER A 192 2.98 -4.32 8.59
N PHE A 193 2.00 -3.77 7.86
CA PHE A 193 1.31 -2.53 8.25
C PHE A 193 -0.22 -2.62 8.28
N SER A 194 -0.83 -3.78 7.94
CA SER A 194 -2.28 -3.96 8.11
C SER A 194 -2.67 -3.85 9.58
N GLN A 195 -3.81 -3.24 9.82
CA GLN A 195 -4.34 -2.96 11.15
C GLN A 195 -5.71 -3.60 11.33
N SER A 196 -6.04 -3.93 12.57
CA SER A 196 -7.36 -4.43 12.91
C SER A 196 -8.36 -3.27 12.98
N CYS A 197 -9.44 -3.37 12.24
CA CYS A 197 -10.53 -2.39 12.21
C CYS A 197 -11.83 -3.04 12.74
N LYS A 198 -12.53 -2.30 13.58
CA LYS A 198 -13.86 -2.70 14.08
C LYS A 198 -14.92 -2.24 13.09
N LEU A 199 -15.62 -3.18 12.45
CA LEU A 199 -16.77 -2.89 11.58
C LEU A 199 -18.08 -2.83 12.36
N SER A 200 -18.17 -3.61 13.46
CA SER A 200 -19.24 -3.56 14.44
C SER A 200 -18.75 -4.06 15.80
N THR A 201 -19.62 -4.10 16.80
CA THR A 201 -19.28 -4.62 18.14
C THR A 201 -18.77 -6.07 18.13
N LYS A 202 -19.10 -6.86 17.10
CA LYS A 202 -18.79 -8.29 16.98
C LYS A 202 -17.85 -8.62 15.83
N ILE A 203 -17.59 -7.67 14.91
CA ILE A 203 -16.82 -7.93 13.67
C ILE A 203 -15.54 -7.12 13.70
N ASN A 204 -14.42 -7.83 13.68
CA ASN A 204 -13.08 -7.27 13.63
C ASN A 204 -12.29 -7.94 12.49
N LEU A 205 -11.88 -7.15 11.49
CA LEU A 205 -11.14 -7.61 10.32
C LEU A 205 -9.86 -6.81 10.15
N LEU A 206 -8.89 -7.38 9.47
CA LEU A 206 -7.71 -6.65 9.03
C LEU A 206 -8.07 -5.67 7.92
N CYS A 207 -7.50 -4.47 7.97
CA CYS A 207 -7.64 -3.45 6.93
C CYS A 207 -6.30 -3.13 6.30
N SER A 208 -6.30 -2.88 5.01
CA SER A 208 -5.18 -2.30 4.28
C SER A 208 -4.75 -0.99 4.95
N PRO A 209 -3.43 -0.71 5.06
CA PRO A 209 -2.96 0.55 5.64
C PRO A 209 -3.52 1.76 4.87
N ILE A 210 -3.82 2.83 5.58
CA ILE A 210 -4.44 4.05 5.02
C ILE A 210 -3.72 4.55 3.76
N LEU A 211 -2.39 4.61 3.78
CA LEU A 211 -1.61 5.08 2.63
C LEU A 211 -1.73 4.12 1.44
N LEU A 212 -1.71 2.79 1.66
CA LEU A 212 -1.90 1.83 0.58
C LEU A 212 -3.35 1.89 0.06
N THR A 213 -4.35 2.01 0.93
CA THR A 213 -5.76 2.21 0.53
C THR A 213 -5.91 3.45 -0.36
N TYR A 214 -5.24 4.55 0.00
CA TYR A 214 -5.21 5.77 -0.83
C TYR A 214 -4.57 5.53 -2.20
N LEU A 215 -3.41 4.85 -2.26
CA LEU A 215 -2.72 4.52 -3.52
C LEU A 215 -3.57 3.64 -4.42
N ASP A 216 -4.24 2.64 -3.85
CA ASP A 216 -5.10 1.70 -4.56
C ASP A 216 -6.31 2.41 -5.16
N LEU A 217 -6.99 3.23 -4.37
CA LEU A 217 -8.18 3.97 -4.79
C LEU A 217 -7.87 5.01 -5.86
N HIS A 218 -6.70 5.64 -5.84
CA HIS A 218 -6.37 6.74 -6.75
C HIS A 218 -6.50 6.37 -8.24
N ASN A 219 -6.13 5.14 -8.60
CA ASN A 219 -6.20 4.63 -9.97
C ASN A 219 -7.30 3.56 -10.14
N PHE A 220 -8.14 3.35 -9.13
CA PHE A 220 -9.23 2.39 -9.22
C PHE A 220 -10.44 2.99 -9.94
N PRO A 221 -11.06 2.28 -10.89
CA PRO A 221 -12.34 2.70 -11.48
C PRO A 221 -13.42 2.81 -10.41
N LEU A 222 -14.66 2.93 -10.71
CA LEU A 222 -15.78 2.95 -9.77
C LEU A 222 -15.60 3.99 -8.63
N ARG A 223 -15.37 5.27 -9.02
CA ARG A 223 -15.24 6.41 -8.09
C ARG A 223 -14.04 6.33 -7.14
N GLY A 224 -13.04 5.52 -7.48
CA GLY A 224 -11.85 5.38 -6.62
C GLY A 224 -11.11 6.69 -6.42
N LYS A 225 -10.88 7.47 -7.46
CA LYS A 225 -10.22 8.78 -7.37
C LYS A 225 -10.96 9.74 -6.45
N GLU A 226 -12.27 9.86 -6.58
CA GLU A 226 -13.12 10.68 -5.71
C GLU A 226 -13.00 10.26 -4.24
N GLN A 227 -13.03 8.95 -3.99
CA GLN A 227 -12.85 8.39 -2.65
C GLN A 227 -11.45 8.67 -2.09
N ALA A 228 -10.41 8.57 -2.91
CA ALA A 228 -9.03 8.88 -2.53
C ALA A 228 -8.86 10.38 -2.18
N GLU A 229 -9.39 11.28 -2.98
CA GLU A 229 -9.38 12.72 -2.73
C GLU A 229 -10.10 13.06 -1.42
N PHE A 230 -11.27 12.48 -1.18
CA PHE A 230 -11.99 12.62 0.08
C PHE A 230 -11.17 12.18 1.30
N MET A 231 -10.43 11.07 1.19
CA MET A 231 -9.53 10.60 2.25
C MET A 231 -8.35 11.55 2.45
N ALA A 232 -7.73 12.05 1.37
CA ALA A 232 -6.60 12.97 1.44
C ALA A 232 -6.95 14.29 2.15
N GLU A 233 -8.18 14.78 1.96
CA GLU A 233 -8.68 15.99 2.60
C GLU A 233 -9.02 15.84 4.09
N ARG A 234 -9.23 14.62 4.60
CA ARG A 234 -9.77 14.39 5.94
C ARG A 234 -8.81 13.66 6.87
N ILE A 235 -7.98 12.78 6.34
CA ILE A 235 -7.06 11.97 7.14
C ILE A 235 -5.77 12.74 7.43
N GLU A 236 -5.51 13.06 8.70
CA GLU A 236 -4.34 13.85 9.11
C GLU A 236 -3.01 13.29 8.60
N LYS A 237 -2.85 11.96 8.56
CA LYS A 237 -1.63 11.31 8.04
C LYS A 237 -1.41 11.62 6.56
N LEU A 238 -2.47 11.69 5.75
CA LEU A 238 -2.39 12.05 4.34
C LEU A 238 -2.21 13.55 4.16
N LYS A 239 -2.95 14.39 4.92
CA LYS A 239 -2.78 15.85 4.90
C LYS A 239 -1.34 16.29 5.18
N LYS A 240 -0.64 15.63 6.11
CA LYS A 240 0.75 15.95 6.43
C LYS A 240 1.69 15.78 5.26
N ILE A 241 1.44 14.82 4.37
CA ILE A 241 2.23 14.59 3.16
C ILE A 241 2.16 15.83 2.25
N TYR A 242 0.97 16.43 2.11
CA TYR A 242 0.74 17.60 1.27
C TYR A 242 1.14 18.92 1.95
N LYS A 243 1.01 19.04 3.27
CA LYS A 243 1.34 20.27 4.02
C LYS A 243 2.85 20.54 4.18
N LYS A 244 3.67 19.49 4.21
CA LYS A 244 5.12 19.62 4.46
C LYS A 244 5.91 20.13 3.25
N THR A 245 5.22 20.43 2.16
CA THR A 245 5.82 20.95 0.91
C THR A 245 5.69 22.48 0.78
N ARG A 246 4.95 23.14 1.69
CA ARG A 246 4.77 24.59 1.73
C ARG A 246 5.79 25.28 2.64
#